data_8820ad7317b8f69ecf248714bd6c2abf
#
_entry.id   8820ad7317b8f69ecf248714bd6c2abf
#
_cell.length_a   1.000
_cell.length_b   1.000
_cell.length_c   1.000
_cell.angle_alpha   90.00
_cell.angle_beta   90.00
_cell.angle_gamma   90.00
#
_symmetry.space_group_name_H-M   'P 1'
#
loop_
_entity.id
_entity.type
_entity.pdbx_description
1 polymer ?
#
loop_
_entity_poly.entity_id
_entity_poly.type
_entity_poly.pdbx_seq_one_letter_code
_entity_poly.pdbx_strand_id
1 'polypeptide(L)'
;MDLIIDLYQQGKIAQAQSKAEQAVDRSKRLEDEVDDLKRKSDALTIACQSLWEIVRARLTLDEQMMLAKMQEIDLRDGKIATKKVTCPNCSRPNNTKRHCCLYCGKRLSGGHLFEKV
;
A
#
# COMPACT_ATOMS: atom_id res chain seq x y z
N MET A 1 16.81 -2.86 -52.32
CA MET A 1 15.69 -2.39 -51.46
C MET A 1 15.37 -3.34 -50.31
N ASP A 2 15.45 -4.63 -50.51
CA ASP A 2 15.12 -5.59 -49.47
C ASP A 2 16.07 -5.54 -48.26
N LEU A 3 17.34 -5.25 -48.50
CA LEU A 3 18.37 -5.20 -47.45
C LEU A 3 18.15 -4.08 -46.41
N ILE A 4 17.63 -2.93 -46.88
CA ILE A 4 17.33 -1.78 -45.98
C ILE A 4 16.10 -2.06 -45.12
N ILE A 5 15.11 -2.74 -45.68
CA ILE A 5 13.88 -3.15 -44.95
C ILE A 5 14.23 -4.20 -43.91
N ASP A 6 15.09 -5.16 -44.26
CA ASP A 6 15.55 -6.18 -43.34
C ASP A 6 16.36 -5.61 -42.16
N LEU A 7 17.27 -4.68 -42.43
CA LEU A 7 18.03 -3.97 -41.40
C LEU A 7 17.11 -3.16 -40.45
N TYR A 8 16.10 -2.50 -41.02
CA TYR A 8 15.13 -1.75 -40.22
C TYR A 8 14.27 -2.67 -39.35
N GLN A 9 13.84 -3.81 -39.89
CA GLN A 9 13.07 -4.81 -39.15
C GLN A 9 13.90 -5.45 -38.05
N GLN A 10 15.16 -5.80 -38.30
CA GLN A 10 16.07 -6.32 -37.28
C GLN A 10 16.32 -5.32 -36.17
N GLY A 11 16.45 -4.02 -36.48
CA GLY A 11 16.57 -2.98 -35.49
C GLY A 11 15.32 -2.88 -34.57
N LYS A 12 14.12 -3.00 -35.15
CA LYS A 12 12.88 -3.03 -34.38
C LYS A 12 12.73 -4.25 -33.50
N ILE A 13 13.13 -5.41 -34.03
CA ILE A 13 13.11 -6.66 -33.24
C ILE A 13 14.07 -6.57 -32.06
N ALA A 14 15.28 -6.05 -32.26
CA ALA A 14 16.25 -5.85 -31.20
C ALA A 14 15.74 -4.90 -30.11
N GLN A 15 15.08 -3.80 -30.49
CA GLN A 15 14.45 -2.88 -29.54
C GLN A 15 13.31 -3.54 -28.76
N ALA A 16 12.47 -4.32 -29.42
CA ALA A 16 11.38 -5.05 -28.77
C ALA A 16 11.91 -6.08 -27.79
N GLN A 17 12.96 -6.82 -28.13
CA GLN A 17 13.62 -7.77 -27.23
C GLN A 17 14.23 -7.08 -26.03
N SER A 18 14.92 -5.96 -26.21
CA SER A 18 15.49 -5.18 -25.12
C SER A 18 14.42 -4.67 -24.15
N LYS A 19 13.30 -4.17 -24.67
CA LYS A 19 12.16 -3.74 -23.84
C LYS A 19 11.52 -4.90 -23.09
N ALA A 20 11.41 -6.07 -23.74
CA ALA A 20 10.88 -7.26 -23.10
C ALA A 20 11.77 -7.75 -21.94
N GLU A 21 13.09 -7.77 -22.14
CA GLU A 21 14.06 -8.11 -21.10
C GLU A 21 13.99 -7.14 -19.92
N GLN A 22 13.93 -5.84 -20.17
CA GLN A 22 13.76 -4.83 -19.13
C GLN A 22 12.45 -4.99 -18.36
N ALA A 23 11.36 -5.36 -19.04
CA ALA A 23 10.08 -5.62 -18.40
C ALA A 23 10.14 -6.86 -17.50
N VAL A 24 10.81 -7.91 -17.93
CA VAL A 24 11.03 -9.13 -17.12
C VAL A 24 11.87 -8.81 -15.88
N ASP A 25 12.96 -8.07 -16.02
CA ASP A 25 13.82 -7.70 -14.90
C ASP A 25 13.09 -6.82 -13.89
N ARG A 26 12.26 -5.89 -14.38
CA ARG A 26 11.42 -5.07 -13.53
C ARG A 26 10.38 -5.90 -12.79
N SER A 27 9.75 -6.85 -13.48
CA SER A 27 8.78 -7.77 -12.89
C SER A 27 9.40 -8.60 -11.76
N LYS A 28 10.60 -9.14 -11.98
CA LYS A 28 11.34 -9.90 -10.95
C LYS A 28 11.66 -9.06 -9.72
N ARG A 29 12.12 -7.82 -9.92
CA ARG A 29 12.39 -6.91 -8.79
C ARG A 29 11.14 -6.60 -8.01
N LEU A 30 10.01 -6.37 -8.68
CA LEU A 30 8.73 -6.12 -8.04
C LEU A 30 8.22 -7.35 -7.27
N GLU A 31 8.40 -8.56 -7.80
CA GLU A 31 8.08 -9.80 -7.10
C GLU A 31 8.91 -9.95 -5.82
N ASP A 32 10.22 -9.69 -5.89
CA ASP A 32 11.11 -9.74 -4.72
C ASP A 32 10.72 -8.70 -3.67
N GLU A 33 10.38 -7.48 -4.08
CA GLU A 33 9.90 -6.44 -3.19
C GLU A 33 8.56 -6.82 -2.53
N VAL A 34 7.65 -7.41 -3.29
CA VAL A 34 6.36 -7.88 -2.76
C VAL A 34 6.58 -9.00 -1.74
N ASP A 35 7.46 -9.95 -2.02
CA ASP A 35 7.77 -11.05 -1.10
C ASP A 35 8.44 -10.54 0.18
N ASP A 36 9.34 -9.56 0.07
CA ASP A 36 9.95 -8.91 1.23
C ASP A 36 8.92 -8.15 2.08
N LEU A 37 8.02 -7.40 1.44
CA LEU A 37 6.93 -6.72 2.11
C LEU A 37 5.96 -7.69 2.79
N LYS A 38 5.64 -8.81 2.17
CA LYS A 38 4.81 -9.85 2.78
C LYS A 38 5.46 -10.41 4.05
N ARG A 39 6.75 -10.74 4.00
CA ARG A 39 7.49 -11.22 5.17
C ARG A 39 7.50 -10.21 6.31
N LYS A 40 7.75 -8.94 5.99
CA LYS A 40 7.71 -7.84 6.98
C LYS A 40 6.31 -7.66 7.57
N SER A 41 5.29 -7.73 6.72
CA SER A 41 3.89 -7.64 7.17
C SER A 41 3.52 -8.79 8.10
N ASP A 42 3.90 -10.02 7.75
CA ASP A 42 3.65 -11.20 8.58
C ASP A 42 4.37 -11.09 9.93
N ALA A 43 5.62 -10.67 9.93
CA ALA A 43 6.39 -10.47 11.15
C ALA A 43 5.76 -9.39 12.06
N LEU A 44 5.33 -8.28 11.48
CA LEU A 44 4.63 -7.23 12.22
C LEU A 44 3.30 -7.70 12.76
N THR A 45 2.54 -8.48 11.99
CA THR A 45 1.26 -9.05 12.43
C THR A 45 1.44 -9.96 13.64
N ILE A 46 2.42 -10.86 13.59
CA ILE A 46 2.72 -11.76 14.70
C ILE A 46 3.23 -10.98 15.92
N ALA A 47 4.09 -9.99 15.71
CA ALA A 47 4.59 -9.14 16.80
C ALA A 47 3.45 -8.36 17.48
N CYS A 48 2.56 -7.76 16.70
CA CYS A 48 1.39 -7.04 17.21
C CYS A 48 0.44 -7.96 17.94
N GLN A 49 0.16 -9.14 17.41
CA GLN A 49 -0.69 -10.12 18.07
C GLN A 49 -0.08 -10.59 19.38
N SER A 50 1.22 -10.88 19.40
CA SER A 50 1.94 -11.28 20.61
C SER A 50 1.88 -10.20 21.69
N LEU A 51 2.12 -8.95 21.34
CA LEU A 51 2.02 -7.82 22.25
C LEU A 51 0.59 -7.68 22.79
N TRP A 52 -0.40 -7.80 21.91
CA TRP A 52 -1.81 -7.73 22.30
C TRP A 52 -2.20 -8.81 23.30
N GLU A 53 -1.80 -10.04 23.06
CA GLU A 53 -2.09 -11.15 23.96
C GLU A 53 -1.41 -10.97 25.33
N ILE A 54 -0.14 -10.53 25.35
CA ILE A 54 0.60 -10.25 26.59
C ILE A 54 -0.07 -9.13 27.38
N VAL A 55 -0.41 -8.03 26.72
CA VAL A 55 -1.03 -6.87 27.35
C VAL A 55 -2.42 -7.19 27.86
N ARG A 56 -3.22 -7.90 27.06
CA ARG A 56 -4.56 -8.33 27.44
C ARG A 56 -4.57 -9.27 28.65
N ALA A 57 -3.57 -10.15 28.74
CA ALA A 57 -3.45 -11.05 29.88
C ALA A 57 -3.13 -10.35 31.22
N ARG A 58 -2.52 -9.16 31.11
CA ARG A 58 -2.09 -8.40 32.30
C ARG A 58 -2.98 -7.23 32.65
N LEU A 59 -3.73 -6.72 31.69
CA LEU A 59 -4.59 -5.54 31.82
C LEU A 59 -6.00 -5.90 31.31
N THR A 60 -7.00 -5.31 31.91
CA THR A 60 -8.40 -5.42 31.44
C THR A 60 -8.63 -4.49 30.25
N LEU A 61 -8.00 -4.82 29.13
CA LEU A 61 -8.16 -4.10 27.87
C LEU A 61 -9.11 -4.85 26.95
N ASP A 62 -10.01 -4.11 26.33
CA ASP A 62 -10.90 -4.62 25.31
C ASP A 62 -10.48 -4.15 23.90
N GLU A 63 -11.07 -4.76 22.91
CA GLU A 63 -10.80 -4.47 21.51
C GLU A 63 -11.20 -3.03 21.13
N GLN A 64 -12.23 -2.49 21.77
CA GLN A 64 -12.69 -1.12 21.53
C GLN A 64 -11.67 -0.08 21.99
N MET A 65 -11.00 -0.32 23.11
CA MET A 65 -9.92 0.55 23.58
C MET A 65 -8.74 0.55 22.60
N MET A 66 -8.42 -0.60 22.02
CA MET A 66 -7.37 -0.71 21.00
C MET A 66 -7.76 0.06 19.73
N LEU A 67 -8.98 -0.12 19.25
CA LEU A 67 -9.47 0.59 18.07
C LEU A 67 -9.50 2.12 18.28
N ALA A 68 -9.93 2.57 19.44
CA ALA A 68 -9.91 3.99 19.79
C ALA A 68 -8.48 4.55 19.78
N LYS A 69 -7.52 3.79 20.30
CA LYS A 69 -6.11 4.19 20.29
C LYS A 69 -5.51 4.20 18.89
N MET A 70 -5.87 3.24 18.05
CA MET A 70 -5.48 3.23 16.65
C MET A 70 -6.01 4.48 15.91
N GLN A 71 -7.25 4.86 16.14
CA GLN A 71 -7.82 6.08 15.57
C GLN A 71 -7.09 7.33 16.07
N GLU A 72 -6.81 7.41 17.34
CA GLU A 72 -6.05 8.52 17.91
C GLU A 72 -4.68 8.65 17.24
N ILE A 73 -3.96 7.56 17.06
CA ILE A 73 -2.64 7.56 16.45
C ILE A 73 -2.72 7.93 14.97
N ASP A 74 -3.65 7.33 14.23
CA ASP A 74 -3.84 7.62 12.80
C ASP A 74 -4.15 9.10 12.54
N LEU A 75 -4.96 9.68 13.41
CA LEU A 75 -5.37 11.08 13.29
C LEU A 75 -4.38 12.08 13.89
N ARG A 76 -3.43 11.61 14.70
CA ARG A 76 -2.37 12.42 15.29
C ARG A 76 -1.27 12.77 14.30
N ASP A 77 -1.12 12.00 13.27
CA ASP A 77 0.02 11.99 12.33
C ASP A 77 0.01 13.18 11.39
N GLY A 78 -0.13 14.36 11.90
CA GLY A 78 0.00 15.53 11.06
C GLY A 78 -0.44 16.79 11.75
N LYS A 79 0.38 17.68 11.73
CA LYS A 79 0.22 19.10 11.90
C LYS A 79 -1.21 19.56 11.65
N ILE A 80 -1.84 20.06 12.71
CA ILE A 80 -2.94 21.04 12.68
C ILE A 80 -3.90 20.89 11.48
N ALA A 81 -5.09 20.36 11.74
CA ALA A 81 -6.18 20.15 10.78
C ALA A 81 -5.96 19.00 9.79
N THR A 82 -5.76 17.81 10.29
CA THR A 82 -5.97 16.60 9.48
C THR A 82 -7.45 16.51 9.14
N LYS A 83 -7.76 16.82 7.90
CA LYS A 83 -9.08 16.51 7.36
C LYS A 83 -9.29 15.01 7.49
N LYS A 84 -10.37 14.61 8.10
CA LYS A 84 -10.76 13.23 8.26
C LYS A 84 -11.55 12.79 7.04
N VAL A 85 -11.30 11.60 6.56
CA VAL A 85 -12.11 10.95 5.51
C VAL A 85 -12.86 9.80 6.15
N THR A 86 -14.18 9.87 6.11
CA THR A 86 -15.01 8.78 6.60
C THR A 86 -15.11 7.67 5.56
N CYS A 87 -14.80 6.44 5.97
CA CYS A 87 -14.93 5.29 5.07
C CYS A 87 -16.40 5.04 4.72
N PRO A 88 -16.75 4.94 3.43
CA PRO A 88 -18.13 4.68 3.03
C PRO A 88 -18.63 3.27 3.38
N ASN A 89 -17.72 2.35 3.67
CA ASN A 89 -18.06 0.97 4.01
C ASN A 89 -18.22 0.73 5.52
N CYS A 90 -17.24 1.14 6.33
CA CYS A 90 -17.26 0.91 7.78
C CYS A 90 -17.55 2.15 8.62
N SER A 91 -17.71 3.31 8.00
CA SER A 91 -18.01 4.60 8.63
C SER A 91 -16.96 5.11 9.63
N ARG A 92 -15.78 4.51 9.65
CA ARG A 92 -14.69 4.96 10.54
C ARG A 92 -13.90 6.09 9.91
N PRO A 93 -13.45 7.08 10.70
CA PRO A 93 -12.61 8.16 10.21
C PRO A 93 -11.19 7.64 9.93
N ASN A 94 -10.65 8.07 8.81
CA ASN A 94 -9.29 7.79 8.39
C ASN A 94 -8.54 9.09 8.10
N ASN A 95 -7.22 9.01 8.13
CA ASN A 95 -6.38 10.11 7.69
C ASN A 95 -6.55 10.32 6.18
N THR A 96 -6.60 11.58 5.74
CA THR A 96 -6.73 11.94 4.31
C THR A 96 -5.60 11.44 3.42
N LYS A 97 -4.45 11.11 4.00
CA LYS A 97 -3.31 10.56 3.27
C LYS A 97 -3.48 9.09 2.88
N ARG A 98 -4.49 8.41 3.41
CA ARG A 98 -4.70 7.00 3.14
C ARG A 98 -5.49 6.79 1.86
N HIS A 99 -4.99 5.91 1.02
CA HIS A 99 -5.70 5.48 -0.19
C HIS A 99 -6.74 4.39 0.08
N CYS A 100 -6.53 3.64 1.15
CA CYS A 100 -7.42 2.58 1.60
C CYS A 100 -7.74 2.76 3.08
N CYS A 101 -8.94 2.35 3.47
CA CYS A 101 -9.33 2.35 4.87
C CYS A 101 -8.41 1.44 5.69
N LEU A 102 -7.91 1.95 6.82
CA LEU A 102 -7.06 1.21 7.75
C LEU A 102 -7.77 -0.01 8.34
N TYR A 103 -9.08 0.06 8.49
CA TYR A 103 -9.87 -0.94 9.22
C TYR A 103 -10.48 -2.01 8.34
N CYS A 104 -11.04 -1.65 7.19
CA CYS A 104 -11.71 -2.59 6.29
C CYS A 104 -11.02 -2.78 4.94
N GLY A 105 -10.02 -1.99 4.64
CA GLY A 105 -9.26 -2.07 3.40
C GLY A 105 -9.95 -1.48 2.17
N LYS A 106 -11.16 -0.91 2.31
CA LYS A 106 -11.85 -0.33 1.17
C LYS A 106 -11.13 0.92 0.65
N ARG A 107 -11.06 1.08 -0.67
CA ARG A 107 -10.49 2.25 -1.29
C ARG A 107 -11.24 3.52 -0.91
N LEU A 108 -10.49 4.54 -0.51
CA LEU A 108 -11.02 5.84 -0.14
C LEU A 108 -10.91 6.80 -1.33
N SER A 109 -12.01 7.41 -1.72
CA SER A 109 -12.10 8.30 -2.88
C SER A 109 -11.65 9.73 -2.62
N GLY A 110 -11.17 10.04 -1.43
CA GLY A 110 -10.89 11.40 -1.00
C GLY A 110 -9.43 11.85 -1.04
N GLY A 111 -8.51 11.04 -1.54
CA GLY A 111 -7.08 11.28 -1.45
C GLY A 111 -6.38 11.77 -2.72
N HIS A 112 -7.09 12.06 -3.78
CA HIS A 112 -6.47 12.55 -5.01
C HIS A 112 -6.23 14.05 -4.96
N LEU A 113 -4.94 14.40 -5.02
CA LEU A 113 -4.46 15.79 -5.17
C LEU A 113 -5.05 16.52 -6.40
N PHE A 114 -5.70 15.79 -7.28
CA PHE A 114 -6.26 16.31 -8.54
C PHE A 114 -7.78 16.54 -8.52
N GLU A 115 -8.48 16.25 -7.44
CA GLU A 115 -9.92 16.54 -7.29
C GLU A 115 -10.23 17.97 -6.83
N LYS A 116 -9.23 18.85 -6.84
CA LYS A 116 -9.41 20.28 -6.53
C LYS A 116 -9.09 21.13 -7.77
N VAL A 117 -9.70 20.80 -8.84
CA VAL A 117 -9.79 21.74 -9.95
C VAL A 117 -11.24 22.00 -10.26
#